data_b0f5d6acc853abbe1ca4fa0b3eaf0cf2
#
_entry.id   b0f5d6acc853abbe1ca4fa0b3eaf0cf2
#
_cell.length_a   1.000
_cell.length_b   1.000
_cell.length_c   1.000
_cell.angle_alpha   90.00
_cell.angle_beta   90.00
_cell.angle_gamma   90.00
#
_symmetry.space_group_name_H-M   'P 1'
#
loop_
_entity.id
_entity.type
_entity.pdbx_description
1 polymer ?
#
loop_
_entity_poly.entity_id
_entity_poly.type
_entity_poly.pdbx_seq_one_letter_code
_entity_poly.pdbx_strand_id
1 'polypeptide(L)'
;MALNPQFAAVGSGLEIIGPHRLEIWGDDIYLGDNVHMQTSKGQMSRLCTWPNETGGRGRIDIGSHTLLTPGLQIVSANHVSIGDNVMIASRVYISDADWHEIYDRLASPGPHAPVHIGENVWLGEGVKVCKGVTIGANSVIGAGSVVTKDIPANVIAAGNPAKMVRELDKDRPIKKRESMFEDVKEYNKTMSYLHYLNHKDNGFIGWLRQMIKPSRKG
;
A
#
# COMPACT_ATOMS: atom_id res chain seq x y z
N MET A 1 10.77 -17.44 2.02
CA MET A 1 9.58 -16.88 2.72
C MET A 1 8.35 -17.64 2.27
N ALA A 2 7.42 -18.01 3.17
CA ALA A 2 6.25 -18.83 2.82
C ALA A 2 5.27 -18.17 1.81
N LEU A 3 5.32 -16.83 1.68
CA LEU A 3 4.45 -16.05 0.78
C LEU A 3 5.02 -15.84 -0.63
N ASN A 4 6.32 -16.09 -0.85
CA ASN A 4 6.91 -15.87 -2.17
C ASN A 4 6.21 -16.63 -3.31
N PRO A 5 5.75 -17.89 -3.12
CA PRO A 5 5.03 -18.61 -4.17
C PRO A 5 3.68 -18.02 -4.56
N GLN A 6 3.15 -17.06 -3.77
CA GLN A 6 1.85 -16.43 -4.04
C GLN A 6 1.97 -15.18 -4.90
N PHE A 7 3.18 -14.69 -5.15
CA PHE A 7 3.45 -13.59 -6.06
C PHE A 7 3.91 -14.11 -7.42
N ALA A 8 3.52 -13.45 -8.49
CA ALA A 8 3.98 -13.77 -9.85
C ALA A 8 5.49 -13.47 -10.01
N ALA A 9 5.95 -12.37 -9.44
CA ALA A 9 7.37 -12.04 -9.34
C ALA A 9 7.66 -11.20 -8.09
N VAL A 10 8.86 -11.36 -7.56
CA VAL A 10 9.35 -10.61 -6.38
C VAL A 10 10.77 -10.18 -6.63
N GLY A 11 11.02 -8.88 -6.53
CA GLY A 11 12.37 -8.31 -6.55
C GLY A 11 13.19 -8.67 -5.30
N SER A 12 14.39 -8.16 -5.22
CA SER A 12 15.29 -8.34 -4.09
C SER A 12 14.85 -7.51 -2.87
N GLY A 13 15.26 -7.91 -1.66
CA GLY A 13 15.08 -7.10 -0.46
C GLY A 13 13.62 -6.95 0.03
N LEU A 14 12.69 -7.84 -0.37
CA LEU A 14 11.34 -7.84 0.18
C LEU A 14 11.35 -8.08 1.69
N GLU A 15 10.74 -7.17 2.44
CA GLU A 15 10.54 -7.30 3.88
C GLU A 15 9.05 -7.24 4.24
N ILE A 16 8.54 -8.28 4.92
CA ILE A 16 7.15 -8.32 5.40
C ILE A 16 7.15 -8.54 6.91
N ILE A 17 6.70 -7.55 7.66
CA ILE A 17 6.51 -7.63 9.10
C ILE A 17 5.10 -8.14 9.38
N GLY A 18 4.99 -9.30 10.05
CA GLY A 18 3.72 -9.94 10.40
C GLY A 18 2.98 -10.58 9.21
N PRO A 19 3.65 -11.44 8.42
CA PRO A 19 3.11 -11.98 7.17
C PRO A 19 1.78 -12.73 7.31
N HIS A 20 1.49 -13.27 8.49
CA HIS A 20 0.22 -13.96 8.79
C HIS A 20 -1.02 -13.04 8.81
N ARG A 21 -0.84 -11.74 8.63
CA ARG A 21 -1.90 -10.73 8.53
C ARG A 21 -1.97 -10.10 7.15
N LEU A 22 -1.30 -10.70 6.18
CA LEU A 22 -1.40 -10.38 4.78
C LEU A 22 -2.18 -11.49 4.08
N GLU A 23 -3.28 -11.11 3.45
CA GLU A 23 -4.07 -11.96 2.59
C GLU A 23 -3.71 -11.67 1.14
N ILE A 24 -3.32 -12.72 0.42
CA ILE A 24 -3.02 -12.66 -1.01
C ILE A 24 -4.00 -13.60 -1.70
N TRP A 25 -4.72 -13.06 -2.68
CA TRP A 25 -5.65 -13.83 -3.47
C TRP A 25 -5.50 -13.52 -4.96
N GLY A 26 -5.37 -14.57 -5.77
CA GLY A 26 -4.97 -14.48 -7.17
C GLY A 26 -3.45 -14.53 -7.32
N ASP A 27 -2.97 -14.43 -8.56
CA ASP A 27 -1.61 -14.78 -8.96
C ASP A 27 -0.86 -13.69 -9.74
N ASP A 28 -1.55 -12.70 -10.28
CA ASP A 28 -0.94 -11.62 -11.07
C ASP A 28 -0.51 -10.43 -10.19
N ILE A 29 0.36 -10.69 -9.21
CA ILE A 29 0.89 -9.67 -8.29
C ILE A 29 2.42 -9.64 -8.39
N TYR A 30 2.96 -8.49 -8.74
CA TYR A 30 4.38 -8.26 -8.99
C TYR A 30 4.92 -7.24 -8.01
N LEU A 31 6.07 -7.53 -7.41
CA LEU A 31 6.76 -6.64 -6.46
C LEU A 31 8.15 -6.31 -6.99
N GLY A 32 8.51 -5.04 -6.95
CA GLY A 32 9.86 -4.54 -7.23
C GLY A 32 10.85 -4.84 -6.08
N ASP A 33 12.01 -4.21 -6.15
CA ASP A 33 13.06 -4.34 -5.16
C ASP A 33 12.76 -3.54 -3.89
N ASN A 34 13.21 -4.03 -2.73
CA ASN A 34 13.14 -3.34 -1.45
C ASN A 34 11.72 -2.87 -1.08
N VAL A 35 10.72 -3.65 -1.43
CA VAL A 35 9.34 -3.42 -0.98
C VAL A 35 9.26 -3.74 0.51
N HIS A 36 8.77 -2.79 1.30
CA HIS A 36 8.61 -2.93 2.73
C HIS A 36 7.13 -2.94 3.08
N MET A 37 6.63 -4.05 3.58
CA MET A 37 5.24 -4.24 3.96
C MET A 37 5.12 -4.46 5.46
N GLN A 38 4.35 -3.62 6.12
CA GLN A 38 4.03 -3.74 7.53
C GLN A 38 2.57 -4.16 7.69
N THR A 39 2.32 -5.08 8.61
CA THR A 39 0.98 -5.45 9.05
C THR A 39 0.87 -5.30 10.57
N SER A 40 -0.33 -5.19 11.11
CA SER A 40 -0.54 -5.05 12.55
C SER A 40 -1.72 -5.90 13.04
N LYS A 41 -1.76 -6.13 14.35
CA LYS A 41 -2.89 -6.84 14.97
C LYS A 41 -4.18 -6.03 14.79
N GLY A 42 -5.22 -6.70 14.29
CA GLY A 42 -6.53 -6.06 14.07
C GLY A 42 -6.68 -5.31 12.74
N GLN A 43 -5.63 -5.25 11.90
CA GLN A 43 -5.68 -4.62 10.59
C GLN A 43 -5.12 -5.58 9.53
N MET A 44 -6.00 -6.40 8.94
CA MET A 44 -5.63 -7.29 7.84
C MET A 44 -5.31 -6.46 6.59
N SER A 45 -4.16 -6.71 5.98
CA SER A 45 -3.83 -6.16 4.66
C SER A 45 -4.21 -7.18 3.59
N ARG A 46 -4.64 -6.70 2.41
CA ARG A 46 -5.13 -7.56 1.35
C ARG A 46 -4.62 -7.10 -0.01
N LEU A 47 -4.09 -8.03 -0.79
CA LEU A 47 -3.77 -7.86 -2.20
C LEU A 47 -4.55 -8.92 -2.98
N CYS A 48 -5.51 -8.48 -3.80
CA CYS A 48 -6.42 -9.39 -4.50
C CYS A 48 -6.51 -9.06 -5.98
N THR A 49 -6.37 -10.09 -6.83
CA THR A 49 -6.66 -10.01 -8.26
C THR A 49 -7.85 -10.90 -8.60
N TRP A 50 -8.85 -10.33 -9.26
CA TRP A 50 -10.09 -11.00 -9.60
C TRP A 50 -10.18 -11.30 -11.09
N PRO A 51 -10.85 -12.40 -11.50
CA PRO A 51 -11.23 -12.58 -12.90
C PRO A 51 -12.11 -11.41 -13.37
N ASN A 52 -12.00 -11.05 -14.64
CA ASN A 52 -12.88 -10.09 -15.27
C ASN A 52 -13.75 -10.74 -16.36
N GLU A 53 -14.72 -10.00 -16.86
CA GLU A 53 -15.68 -10.47 -17.86
C GLU A 53 -15.07 -10.80 -19.24
N THR A 54 -13.87 -10.30 -19.50
CA THR A 54 -13.15 -10.57 -20.77
C THR A 54 -12.37 -11.89 -20.74
N GLY A 55 -12.48 -12.65 -19.67
CA GLY A 55 -11.73 -13.89 -19.45
C GLY A 55 -10.30 -13.71 -18.97
N GLY A 56 -9.90 -12.45 -18.70
CA GLY A 56 -8.63 -12.09 -18.05
C GLY A 56 -8.75 -12.05 -16.53
N ARG A 57 -7.70 -11.57 -15.91
CA ARG A 57 -7.62 -11.33 -14.45
C ARG A 57 -7.03 -9.95 -14.20
N GLY A 58 -7.39 -9.36 -13.07
CA GLY A 58 -6.75 -8.14 -12.59
C GLY A 58 -5.26 -8.36 -12.31
N ARG A 59 -4.49 -7.29 -12.42
CA ARG A 59 -3.05 -7.26 -12.17
C ARG A 59 -2.69 -6.19 -11.14
N ILE A 60 -1.72 -6.48 -10.29
CA ILE A 60 -1.15 -5.52 -9.33
C ILE A 60 0.37 -5.48 -9.54
N ASP A 61 0.88 -4.30 -9.90
CA ASP A 61 2.31 -4.03 -9.96
C ASP A 61 2.67 -3.03 -8.85
N ILE A 62 3.65 -3.38 -8.03
CA ILE A 62 4.17 -2.53 -6.94
C ILE A 62 5.64 -2.27 -7.20
N GLY A 63 5.99 -1.02 -7.42
CA GLY A 63 7.34 -0.56 -7.72
C GLY A 63 8.33 -0.72 -6.57
N SER A 64 9.58 -0.47 -6.87
CA SER A 64 10.71 -0.62 -5.93
C SER A 64 10.67 0.43 -4.81
N HIS A 65 11.30 0.11 -3.68
CA HIS A 65 11.44 1.02 -2.52
C HIS A 65 10.10 1.50 -1.93
N THR A 66 9.01 0.77 -2.18
CA THR A 66 7.66 1.13 -1.75
C THR A 66 7.41 0.74 -0.29
N LEU A 67 6.72 1.60 0.46
CA LEU A 67 6.27 1.33 1.82
C LEU A 67 4.75 1.10 1.83
N LEU A 68 4.35 -0.07 2.29
CA LEU A 68 2.96 -0.47 2.49
C LEU A 68 2.70 -0.65 3.98
N THR A 69 1.71 0.04 4.53
CA THR A 69 1.45 0.01 5.97
C THR A 69 0.12 -0.70 6.32
N PRO A 70 -0.16 -0.97 7.61
CA PRO A 70 -1.23 -1.88 8.03
C PRO A 70 -2.61 -1.51 7.52
N GLY A 71 -3.40 -2.53 7.15
CA GLY A 71 -4.78 -2.38 6.71
C GLY A 71 -4.94 -1.93 5.26
N LEU A 72 -3.85 -1.91 4.49
CA LEU A 72 -3.91 -1.67 3.05
C LEU A 72 -4.77 -2.73 2.36
N GLN A 73 -5.63 -2.29 1.46
CA GLN A 73 -6.40 -3.16 0.57
C GLN A 73 -6.23 -2.69 -0.87
N ILE A 74 -5.68 -3.57 -1.72
CA ILE A 74 -5.62 -3.38 -3.17
C ILE A 74 -6.42 -4.50 -3.81
N VAL A 75 -7.44 -4.12 -4.56
CA VAL A 75 -8.36 -5.08 -5.20
C VAL A 75 -8.49 -4.72 -6.66
N SER A 76 -8.03 -5.62 -7.53
CA SER A 76 -7.90 -5.39 -8.96
C SER A 76 -8.70 -6.40 -9.78
N ALA A 77 -9.46 -5.92 -10.76
CA ALA A 77 -10.07 -6.69 -11.85
C ALA A 77 -9.52 -6.28 -13.22
N ASN A 78 -8.73 -5.21 -13.28
CA ASN A 78 -8.05 -4.72 -14.49
C ASN A 78 -6.54 -4.58 -14.23
N HIS A 79 -6.10 -3.41 -13.78
CA HIS A 79 -4.69 -3.15 -13.49
C HIS A 79 -4.53 -2.03 -12.47
N VAL A 80 -3.88 -2.33 -11.36
CA VAL A 80 -3.40 -1.34 -10.40
C VAL A 80 -1.88 -1.28 -10.49
N SER A 81 -1.33 -0.16 -10.94
CA SER A 81 0.11 0.08 -10.98
C SER A 81 0.53 1.14 -9.96
N ILE A 82 1.54 0.82 -9.17
CA ILE A 82 2.13 1.67 -8.14
C ILE A 82 3.60 1.85 -8.49
N GLY A 83 4.02 3.09 -8.70
CA GLY A 83 5.39 3.45 -9.05
C GLY A 83 6.39 3.24 -7.92
N ASP A 84 7.66 3.52 -8.21
CA ASP A 84 8.75 3.41 -7.24
C ASP A 84 8.63 4.47 -6.13
N ASN A 85 9.22 4.19 -4.98
CA ASN A 85 9.31 5.12 -3.85
C ASN A 85 7.97 5.53 -3.21
N VAL A 86 6.86 4.93 -3.61
CA VAL A 86 5.52 5.27 -3.10
C VAL A 86 5.41 4.92 -1.62
N MET A 87 4.77 5.81 -0.85
CA MET A 87 4.43 5.57 0.54
C MET A 87 2.92 5.49 0.70
N ILE A 88 2.44 4.36 1.21
CA ILE A 88 1.02 4.11 1.46
C ILE A 88 0.80 3.97 2.95
N ALA A 89 0.11 4.96 3.54
CA ALA A 89 -0.25 4.95 4.95
C ALA A 89 -1.36 3.93 5.26
N SER A 90 -1.68 3.78 6.54
CA SER A 90 -2.61 2.76 7.02
C SER A 90 -4.01 2.90 6.44
N ARG A 91 -4.71 1.77 6.26
CA ARG A 91 -6.11 1.69 5.85
C ARG A 91 -6.43 2.34 4.49
N VAL A 92 -5.45 2.46 3.62
CA VAL A 92 -5.68 2.88 2.23
C VAL A 92 -6.43 1.78 1.49
N TYR A 93 -7.40 2.17 0.68
CA TYR A 93 -8.14 1.30 -0.23
C TYR A 93 -7.93 1.75 -1.67
N ILE A 94 -7.52 0.82 -2.54
CA ILE A 94 -7.33 1.05 -3.97
C ILE A 94 -8.13 0.01 -4.72
N SER A 95 -9.02 0.45 -5.62
CA SER A 95 -9.76 -0.46 -6.49
C SER A 95 -9.90 0.12 -7.89
N ASP A 96 -9.67 -0.72 -8.87
CA ASP A 96 -9.82 -0.42 -10.30
C ASP A 96 -11.17 -0.85 -10.88
N ALA A 97 -12.11 -1.28 -10.03
CA ALA A 97 -13.42 -1.76 -10.46
C ALA A 97 -14.56 -1.30 -9.53
N ASP A 98 -15.74 -1.14 -10.13
CA ASP A 98 -17.00 -1.25 -9.41
C ASP A 98 -17.35 -2.75 -9.36
N TRP A 99 -17.67 -3.27 -8.19
CA TRP A 99 -17.86 -4.70 -8.02
C TRP A 99 -19.23 -5.19 -8.49
N HIS A 100 -20.10 -4.25 -8.85
CA HIS A 100 -21.40 -4.50 -9.45
C HIS A 100 -21.71 -3.41 -10.47
N GLU A 101 -22.53 -3.75 -11.46
CA GLU A 101 -23.07 -2.78 -12.40
C GLU A 101 -24.21 -1.99 -11.71
N ILE A 102 -24.43 -0.74 -12.13
CA ILE A 102 -25.39 0.17 -11.47
C ILE A 102 -26.83 -0.30 -11.67
N TYR A 103 -27.17 -0.77 -12.85
CA TYR A 103 -28.52 -1.18 -13.23
C TYR A 103 -28.72 -2.69 -13.14
N ASP A 104 -27.70 -3.48 -13.44
CA ASP A 104 -27.67 -4.94 -13.22
C ASP A 104 -26.69 -5.29 -12.09
N ARG A 105 -27.18 -5.24 -10.86
CA ARG A 105 -26.36 -5.50 -9.66
C ARG A 105 -25.95 -6.96 -9.49
N LEU A 106 -26.40 -7.85 -10.37
CA LEU A 106 -25.96 -9.25 -10.39
C LEU A 106 -24.72 -9.44 -11.28
N ALA A 107 -24.49 -8.53 -12.24
CA ALA A 107 -23.26 -8.52 -13.03
C ALA A 107 -22.05 -8.14 -12.16
N SER A 108 -21.02 -9.00 -12.13
CA SER A 108 -19.81 -8.83 -11.33
C SER A 108 -18.60 -9.42 -12.06
N PRO A 109 -17.46 -8.70 -12.11
CA PRO A 109 -17.32 -7.30 -11.71
C PRO A 109 -18.08 -6.35 -12.64
N GLY A 110 -18.47 -5.20 -12.11
CA GLY A 110 -19.02 -4.09 -12.91
C GLY A 110 -17.93 -3.36 -13.70
N PRO A 111 -18.21 -2.10 -14.16
CA PRO A 111 -17.25 -1.31 -14.92
C PRO A 111 -15.90 -1.20 -14.21
N HIS A 112 -14.83 -1.42 -14.94
CA HIS A 112 -13.46 -1.35 -14.43
C HIS A 112 -12.59 -0.48 -15.35
N ALA A 113 -11.59 0.20 -14.76
CA ALA A 113 -10.61 1.01 -15.46
C ALA A 113 -9.33 1.07 -14.63
N PRO A 114 -8.14 1.03 -15.26
CA PRO A 114 -6.88 0.92 -14.54
C PRO A 114 -6.65 2.09 -13.59
N VAL A 115 -5.91 1.83 -12.51
CA VAL A 115 -5.43 2.85 -11.57
C VAL A 115 -3.92 2.96 -11.68
N HIS A 116 -3.42 4.19 -11.85
CA HIS A 116 -1.99 4.46 -11.95
C HIS A 116 -1.55 5.43 -10.86
N ILE A 117 -0.66 4.98 -9.99
CA ILE A 117 -0.04 5.80 -8.94
C ILE A 117 1.41 6.03 -9.33
N GLY A 118 1.75 7.28 -9.63
CA GLY A 118 3.07 7.68 -10.08
C GLY A 118 4.15 7.49 -9.02
N GLU A 119 5.40 7.64 -9.45
CA GLU A 119 6.57 7.55 -8.59
C GLU A 119 6.49 8.55 -7.41
N ASN A 120 6.99 8.13 -6.25
CA ASN A 120 7.15 8.96 -5.05
C ASN A 120 5.83 9.62 -4.57
N VAL A 121 4.69 9.04 -4.86
CA VAL A 121 3.39 9.48 -4.32
C VAL A 121 3.29 9.07 -2.85
N TRP A 122 2.71 9.96 -2.05
CA TRP A 122 2.34 9.65 -0.67
C TRP A 122 0.83 9.64 -0.51
N LEU A 123 0.27 8.47 -0.22
CA LEU A 123 -1.14 8.32 0.15
C LEU A 123 -1.28 8.38 1.67
N GLY A 124 -1.99 9.36 2.17
CA GLY A 124 -2.33 9.53 3.58
C GLY A 124 -3.26 8.43 4.10
N GLU A 125 -3.37 8.33 5.41
CA GLU A 125 -4.17 7.32 6.08
C GLU A 125 -5.63 7.35 5.62
N GLY A 126 -6.20 6.17 5.34
CA GLY A 126 -7.60 6.01 4.98
C GLY A 126 -7.99 6.58 3.61
N VAL A 127 -7.02 6.93 2.77
CA VAL A 127 -7.28 7.35 1.38
C VAL A 127 -7.98 6.24 0.62
N LYS A 128 -8.96 6.61 -0.22
CA LYS A 128 -9.60 5.72 -1.18
C LYS A 128 -9.30 6.20 -2.59
N VAL A 129 -8.78 5.29 -3.43
CA VAL A 129 -8.51 5.56 -4.86
C VAL A 129 -9.49 4.74 -5.67
N CYS A 130 -10.31 5.42 -6.48
CA CYS A 130 -11.31 4.81 -7.34
C CYS A 130 -10.75 4.42 -8.69
N LYS A 131 -11.47 3.56 -9.41
CA LYS A 131 -11.14 3.11 -10.76
C LYS A 131 -10.89 4.27 -11.73
N GLY A 132 -10.01 4.05 -12.70
CA GLY A 132 -9.71 4.98 -13.79
C GLY A 132 -8.89 6.21 -13.36
N VAL A 133 -8.35 6.23 -12.15
CA VAL A 133 -7.61 7.38 -11.62
C VAL A 133 -6.12 7.26 -11.89
N THR A 134 -5.53 8.35 -12.35
CA THR A 134 -4.07 8.56 -12.39
C THR A 134 -3.66 9.59 -11.34
N ILE A 135 -2.73 9.23 -10.45
CA ILE A 135 -2.10 10.17 -9.50
C ILE A 135 -0.67 10.44 -9.98
N GLY A 136 -0.40 11.69 -10.35
CA GLY A 136 0.90 12.11 -10.86
C GLY A 136 2.01 12.04 -9.82
N ALA A 137 3.25 11.86 -10.29
CA ALA A 137 4.44 11.68 -9.47
C ALA A 137 4.64 12.79 -8.42
N ASN A 138 5.29 12.46 -7.31
CA ASN A 138 5.59 13.32 -6.17
C ASN A 138 4.37 13.90 -5.44
N SER A 139 3.15 13.55 -5.84
CA SER A 139 1.96 14.13 -5.22
C SER A 139 1.65 13.52 -3.86
N VAL A 140 1.04 14.32 -2.99
CA VAL A 140 0.62 13.93 -1.64
C VAL A 140 -0.90 13.97 -1.58
N ILE A 141 -1.51 12.86 -1.19
CA ILE A 141 -2.95 12.76 -0.96
C ILE A 141 -3.22 12.80 0.54
N GLY A 142 -3.92 13.83 0.99
CA GLY A 142 -4.25 14.03 2.41
C GLY A 142 -5.10 12.88 2.98
N ALA A 143 -4.93 12.61 4.27
CA ALA A 143 -5.64 11.52 4.95
C ALA A 143 -7.17 11.62 4.80
N GLY A 144 -7.84 10.46 4.68
CA GLY A 144 -9.30 10.35 4.54
C GLY A 144 -9.87 10.82 3.20
N SER A 145 -9.02 11.16 2.23
CA SER A 145 -9.47 11.64 0.92
C SER A 145 -10.05 10.52 0.05
N VAL A 146 -10.98 10.87 -0.82
CA VAL A 146 -11.54 9.99 -1.85
C VAL A 146 -11.18 10.52 -3.23
N VAL A 147 -10.26 9.85 -3.91
CA VAL A 147 -9.75 10.24 -5.23
C VAL A 147 -10.63 9.60 -6.30
N THR A 148 -11.40 10.43 -6.99
CA THR A 148 -12.35 10.00 -8.03
C THR A 148 -12.01 10.56 -9.42
N LYS A 149 -10.96 11.38 -9.51
CA LYS A 149 -10.44 12.00 -10.73
C LYS A 149 -8.93 12.09 -10.66
N ASP A 150 -8.30 12.24 -11.79
CA ASP A 150 -6.86 12.39 -11.90
C ASP A 150 -6.33 13.54 -11.05
N ILE A 151 -5.17 13.30 -10.46
CA ILE A 151 -4.41 14.28 -9.69
C ILE A 151 -3.11 14.56 -10.46
N PRO A 152 -2.81 15.83 -10.77
CA PRO A 152 -1.56 16.16 -11.46
C PRO A 152 -0.34 15.85 -10.59
N ALA A 153 0.84 15.81 -11.20
CA ALA A 153 2.10 15.63 -10.49
C ALA A 153 2.47 16.87 -9.65
N ASN A 154 3.28 16.65 -8.61
CA ASN A 154 3.88 17.70 -7.77
C ASN A 154 2.84 18.57 -7.04
N VAL A 155 1.75 17.98 -6.58
CA VAL A 155 0.69 18.70 -5.84
C VAL A 155 0.37 18.02 -4.50
N ILE A 156 -0.27 18.80 -3.63
CA ILE A 156 -1.03 18.27 -2.49
C ILE A 156 -2.51 18.32 -2.86
N ALA A 157 -3.20 17.19 -2.75
CA ALA A 157 -4.64 17.08 -2.95
C ALA A 157 -5.30 16.48 -1.71
N ALA A 158 -6.51 16.90 -1.40
CA ALA A 158 -7.26 16.38 -0.24
C ALA A 158 -8.77 16.55 -0.41
N GLY A 159 -9.53 15.84 0.40
CA GLY A 159 -10.98 15.96 0.52
C GLY A 159 -11.76 14.80 -0.10
N ASN A 160 -13.10 14.92 -0.05
CA ASN A 160 -14.05 13.98 -0.65
C ASN A 160 -15.10 14.75 -1.47
N PRO A 161 -15.02 14.76 -2.81
CA PRO A 161 -13.92 14.22 -3.62
C PRO A 161 -12.60 15.01 -3.42
N ALA A 162 -11.46 14.34 -3.62
CA ALA A 162 -10.15 14.97 -3.52
C ALA A 162 -9.98 16.04 -4.60
N LYS A 163 -9.44 17.19 -4.20
CA LYS A 163 -9.13 18.33 -5.07
C LYS A 163 -7.72 18.82 -4.74
N MET A 164 -7.04 19.39 -5.72
CA MET A 164 -5.76 20.05 -5.51
C MET A 164 -5.92 21.18 -4.49
N VAL A 165 -5.08 21.15 -3.47
CA VAL A 165 -4.98 22.18 -2.41
C VAL A 165 -3.91 23.20 -2.79
N ARG A 166 -2.73 22.72 -3.21
CA ARG A 166 -1.62 23.55 -3.66
C ARG A 166 -0.58 22.72 -4.43
N GLU A 167 0.26 23.40 -5.19
CA GLU A 167 1.47 22.81 -5.76
C GLU A 167 2.55 22.61 -4.69
N LEU A 168 3.44 21.65 -4.91
CA LEU A 168 4.68 21.54 -4.16
C LEU A 168 5.63 22.66 -4.58
N ASP A 169 6.46 23.09 -3.63
CA ASP A 169 7.51 24.08 -3.88
C ASP A 169 8.59 23.46 -4.78
N LYS A 170 8.77 24.02 -5.97
CA LYS A 170 9.71 23.51 -6.99
C LYS A 170 11.17 23.69 -6.62
N ASP A 171 11.46 24.63 -5.71
CA ASP A 171 12.83 24.93 -5.27
C ASP A 171 13.27 24.04 -4.09
N ARG A 172 12.38 23.25 -3.54
CA ARG A 172 12.69 22.32 -2.44
C ARG A 172 13.00 20.93 -2.98
N PRO A 173 14.20 20.39 -2.71
CA PRO A 173 14.54 19.03 -3.11
C PRO A 173 13.65 18.02 -2.37
N ILE A 174 13.17 17.02 -3.11
CA ILE A 174 12.42 15.90 -2.56
C ILE A 174 13.39 14.75 -2.33
N LYS A 175 13.49 14.27 -1.09
CA LYS A 175 14.25 13.07 -0.76
C LYS A 175 13.34 11.85 -0.90
N LYS A 176 13.70 10.92 -1.78
CA LYS A 176 12.95 9.70 -2.03
C LYS A 176 13.40 8.56 -1.11
N ARG A 177 12.57 7.54 -0.96
CA ARG A 177 12.84 6.38 -0.11
C ARG A 177 14.07 5.57 -0.54
N GLU A 178 14.36 5.51 -1.83
CA GLU A 178 15.55 4.81 -2.37
C GLU A 178 16.85 5.23 -1.68
N SER A 179 16.95 6.50 -1.25
CA SER A 179 18.12 6.99 -0.53
C SER A 179 18.37 6.31 0.83
N MET A 180 17.37 5.61 1.39
CA MET A 180 17.56 4.81 2.62
C MET A 180 18.42 3.57 2.37
N PHE A 181 18.51 3.13 1.13
CA PHE A 181 19.21 1.92 0.72
C PHE A 181 20.61 2.19 0.19
N GLU A 182 21.03 3.46 0.08
CA GLU A 182 22.39 3.84 -0.31
C GLU A 182 23.42 3.44 0.74
N ASP A 183 23.04 3.48 2.04
CA ASP A 183 23.85 2.94 3.15
C ASP A 183 23.15 1.72 3.78
N VAL A 184 23.42 0.55 3.23
CA VAL A 184 22.85 -0.74 3.70
C VAL A 184 23.17 -1.03 5.16
N LYS A 185 24.32 -0.58 5.67
CA LYS A 185 24.70 -0.81 7.08
C LYS A 185 23.85 0.00 8.03
N GLU A 186 23.68 1.30 7.74
CA GLU A 186 22.83 2.16 8.57
C GLU A 186 21.36 1.78 8.43
N TYR A 187 20.91 1.41 7.24
CA TYR A 187 19.57 0.83 7.04
C TYR A 187 19.33 -0.39 7.92
N ASN A 188 20.21 -1.40 7.85
CA ASN A 188 20.08 -2.62 8.63
C ASN A 188 20.12 -2.36 10.15
N LYS A 189 20.94 -1.43 10.60
CA LYS A 189 21.02 -1.00 12.00
C LYS A 189 19.70 -0.37 12.44
N THR A 190 19.16 0.55 11.64
CA THR A 190 17.88 1.20 11.91
C THR A 190 16.72 0.20 11.94
N MET A 191 16.65 -0.70 10.97
CA MET A 191 15.62 -1.73 10.91
C MET A 191 15.72 -2.71 12.07
N SER A 192 16.93 -3.16 12.41
CA SER A 192 17.16 -4.02 13.58
C SER A 192 16.72 -3.35 14.89
N TYR A 193 16.98 -2.06 15.03
CA TYR A 193 16.54 -1.28 16.20
C TYR A 193 15.02 -1.14 16.24
N LEU A 194 14.35 -0.87 15.12
CA LEU A 194 12.89 -0.82 15.03
C LEU A 194 12.25 -2.18 15.32
N HIS A 195 12.82 -3.27 14.80
CA HIS A 195 12.43 -4.64 15.13
C HIS A 195 12.56 -4.91 16.64
N TYR A 196 13.69 -4.54 17.24
CA TYR A 196 13.88 -4.67 18.68
C TYR A 196 12.82 -3.89 19.46
N LEU A 197 12.55 -2.62 19.12
CA LEU A 197 11.53 -1.82 19.80
C LEU A 197 10.13 -2.43 19.68
N ASN A 198 9.77 -2.98 18.53
CA ASN A 198 8.48 -3.62 18.30
C ASN A 198 8.31 -4.96 19.04
N HIS A 199 9.40 -5.64 19.38
CA HIS A 199 9.36 -6.99 19.93
C HIS A 199 9.90 -7.11 21.36
N LYS A 200 10.60 -6.08 21.89
CA LYS A 200 11.25 -6.14 23.21
C LYS A 200 10.29 -6.51 24.37
N ASP A 201 9.00 -6.18 24.23
CA ASP A 201 7.97 -6.46 25.22
C ASP A 201 7.00 -7.59 24.79
N ASN A 202 7.20 -8.21 23.61
CA ASN A 202 6.34 -9.23 23.01
C ASN A 202 6.82 -10.69 23.27
N GLY A 203 7.71 -10.92 24.22
CA GLY A 203 8.06 -12.28 24.66
C GLY A 203 6.89 -12.94 25.39
N PHE A 204 6.88 -14.30 25.44
CA PHE A 204 5.86 -15.08 26.14
C PHE A 204 5.63 -14.61 27.57
N ILE A 205 6.69 -14.26 28.30
CA ILE A 205 6.62 -13.73 29.66
C ILE A 205 6.00 -12.33 29.68
N GLY A 206 6.30 -11.47 28.71
CA GLY A 206 5.69 -10.15 28.56
C GLY A 206 4.19 -10.25 28.29
N TRP A 207 3.80 -11.14 27.37
CA TRP A 207 2.41 -11.45 27.05
C TRP A 207 1.65 -11.98 28.27
N LEU A 208 2.22 -12.94 29.00
CA LEU A 208 1.62 -13.50 30.24
C LEU A 208 1.47 -12.43 31.33
N ARG A 209 2.47 -11.55 31.48
CA ARG A 209 2.44 -10.43 32.41
C ARG A 209 1.35 -9.42 32.07
N GLN A 210 1.12 -9.12 30.80
CA GLN A 210 0.03 -8.23 30.36
C GLN A 210 -1.35 -8.85 30.60
N MET A 211 -1.50 -10.17 30.49
CA MET A 211 -2.76 -10.86 30.82
C MET A 211 -3.08 -10.84 32.31
N ILE A 212 -2.06 -10.96 33.16
CA ILE A 212 -2.24 -11.04 34.62
C ILE A 212 -2.26 -9.63 35.25
N LYS A 213 -1.50 -8.71 34.74
CA LYS A 213 -1.36 -7.34 35.24
C LYS A 213 -1.18 -6.36 34.09
N PRO A 214 -2.28 -5.92 33.43
CA PRO A 214 -2.18 -4.95 32.34
C PRO A 214 -1.55 -3.65 32.83
N SER A 215 -0.41 -3.26 32.27
CA SER A 215 0.24 -2.00 32.60
C SER A 215 -0.23 -0.91 31.62
N ARG A 216 -0.35 0.35 32.10
CA ARG A 216 -0.66 1.51 31.26
C ARG A 216 0.51 1.95 30.35
N LYS A 217 1.65 1.25 30.42
CA LYS A 217 2.81 1.43 29.54
C LYS A 217 2.79 0.30 28.52
N GLY A 218 2.00 0.50 27.45
CA GLY A 218 1.99 -0.34 26.25
C GLY A 218 2.90 0.23 25.20
#